data_aa77af9add4511a7547b98fa0dab5b8f
#
_entry.id   aa77af9add4511a7547b98fa0dab5b8f
#
_cell.length_a   1.000
_cell.length_b   1.000
_cell.length_c   1.000
_cell.angle_alpha   90.00
_cell.angle_beta   90.00
_cell.angle_gamma   90.00
#
_symmetry.space_group_name_H-M   'P 1'
#
loop_
_entity.id
_entity.type
_entity.pdbx_description
1 polymer ?
#
loop_
_entity_poly.entity_id
_entity_poly.type
_entity_poly.pdbx_seq_one_letter_code
_entity_poly.pdbx_strand_id
1 'polypeptide(L)'
;MAILIVVAIVYLPMLVEAGRAAANERAQLARGGVEAPGDVYRAMRIAYPSAFLLMVIEGAIRGLPPRPIVILGATLFAAAKLLKWWAILTLGPAWTFRVITVRSATLVTGGPYAFFRHPNYIAVVGELVGTAVMAGAWIAGPLATLGFALLIRQRIAIEERALETANPQSLIPNP
;
A
#
# COMPACT_ATOMS: atom_id res chain seq x y z
N MET A 1 2.33 27.26 -3.66
CA MET A 1 3.00 26.42 -4.70
C MET A 1 3.60 25.14 -4.12
N ALA A 2 4.42 25.18 -3.08
CA ALA A 2 5.06 23.96 -2.52
C ALA A 2 4.07 22.86 -2.08
N ILE A 3 2.97 23.19 -1.42
CA ILE A 3 1.96 22.21 -0.99
C ILE A 3 1.27 21.51 -2.18
N LEU A 4 1.08 22.20 -3.29
CA LEU A 4 0.52 21.60 -4.51
C LEU A 4 1.47 20.57 -5.12
N ILE A 5 2.78 20.78 -4.98
CA ILE A 5 3.80 19.79 -5.39
C ILE A 5 3.70 18.55 -4.52
N VAL A 6 3.54 18.69 -3.20
CA VAL A 6 3.33 17.55 -2.28
C VAL A 6 2.06 16.78 -2.67
N VAL A 7 0.96 17.47 -2.94
CA VAL A 7 -0.29 16.86 -3.42
C VAL A 7 -0.05 16.06 -4.70
N ALA A 8 0.61 16.64 -5.69
CA ALA A 8 0.88 15.97 -6.96
C ALA A 8 1.75 14.71 -6.78
N ILE A 9 2.84 14.83 -5.99
CA ILE A 9 3.76 13.71 -5.71
C ILE A 9 3.02 12.53 -5.06
N VAL A 10 2.06 12.81 -4.19
CA VAL A 10 1.31 11.77 -3.46
C VAL A 10 0.21 11.17 -4.33
N TYR A 11 -0.63 11.99 -4.95
CA TYR A 11 -1.86 11.52 -5.57
C TYR A 11 -1.71 11.04 -7.02
N LEU A 12 -0.77 11.60 -7.82
CA LEU A 12 -0.60 11.14 -9.21
C LEU A 12 -0.19 9.64 -9.29
N PRO A 13 0.82 9.16 -8.53
CA PRO A 13 1.13 7.74 -8.52
C PRO A 13 -0.03 6.87 -8.02
N MET A 14 -0.81 7.36 -7.04
CA MET A 14 -1.97 6.66 -6.49
C MET A 14 -3.05 6.41 -7.55
N LEU A 15 -3.28 7.38 -8.45
CA LEU A 15 -4.21 7.21 -9.58
C LEU A 15 -3.73 6.14 -10.57
N VAL A 16 -2.44 6.12 -10.88
CA VAL A 16 -1.84 5.09 -11.75
C VAL A 16 -1.96 3.69 -11.11
N GLU A 17 -1.65 3.59 -9.82
CA GLU A 17 -1.81 2.36 -9.04
C GLU A 17 -3.26 1.88 -9.04
N ALA A 18 -4.23 2.78 -8.84
CA ALA A 18 -5.65 2.43 -8.85
C ALA A 18 -6.12 1.90 -10.21
N GLY A 19 -5.68 2.52 -11.30
CA GLY A 19 -5.97 2.03 -12.65
C GLY A 19 -5.41 0.63 -12.90
N ARG A 20 -4.15 0.38 -12.47
CA ARG A 20 -3.50 -0.92 -12.60
C ARG A 20 -4.20 -1.99 -11.74
N ALA A 21 -4.50 -1.68 -10.48
CA ALA A 21 -5.22 -2.59 -9.59
C ALA A 21 -6.57 -2.98 -10.18
N ALA A 22 -7.35 -2.01 -10.66
CA ALA A 22 -8.66 -2.27 -11.26
C ALA A 22 -8.58 -3.14 -12.54
N ALA A 23 -7.53 -2.98 -13.35
CA ALA A 23 -7.30 -3.84 -14.52
C ALA A 23 -6.95 -5.27 -14.09
N ASN A 24 -6.07 -5.43 -13.11
CA ASN A 24 -5.68 -6.72 -12.56
C ASN A 24 -6.85 -7.44 -11.88
N GLU A 25 -7.68 -6.72 -11.09
CA GLU A 25 -8.88 -7.27 -10.44
C GLU A 25 -9.84 -7.88 -11.46
N ARG A 26 -10.13 -7.15 -12.56
CA ARG A 26 -10.96 -7.67 -13.65
C ARG A 26 -10.36 -8.93 -14.29
N ALA A 27 -9.06 -8.93 -14.52
CA ALA A 27 -8.36 -10.07 -15.10
C ALA A 27 -8.36 -11.29 -14.15
N GLN A 28 -8.18 -11.10 -12.84
CA GLN A 28 -8.23 -12.18 -11.85
C GLN A 28 -9.65 -12.78 -11.75
N LEU A 29 -10.68 -11.94 -11.69
CA LEU A 29 -12.08 -12.38 -11.64
C LEU A 29 -12.46 -13.15 -12.91
N ALA A 30 -12.03 -12.69 -14.10
CA ALA A 30 -12.25 -13.40 -15.36
C ALA A 30 -11.58 -14.78 -15.41
N ARG A 31 -10.53 -15.00 -14.61
CA ARG A 31 -9.84 -16.30 -14.46
C ARG A 31 -10.45 -17.20 -13.36
N GLY A 32 -11.64 -16.85 -12.86
CA GLY A 32 -12.30 -17.57 -11.77
C GLY A 32 -11.79 -17.22 -10.38
N GLY A 33 -11.14 -16.06 -10.24
CA GLY A 33 -10.72 -15.54 -8.94
C GLY A 33 -11.91 -15.27 -8.02
N VAL A 34 -11.73 -15.52 -6.73
CA VAL A 34 -12.74 -15.31 -5.70
C VAL A 34 -12.26 -14.23 -4.72
N GLU A 35 -13.10 -13.24 -4.46
CA GLU A 35 -12.83 -12.22 -3.45
C GLU A 35 -12.96 -12.80 -2.05
N ALA A 36 -11.97 -12.53 -1.18
CA ALA A 36 -11.99 -13.03 0.18
C ALA A 36 -13.12 -12.38 0.99
N PRO A 37 -13.89 -13.17 1.76
CA PRO A 37 -14.95 -12.64 2.61
C PRO A 37 -14.35 -11.75 3.72
N GLY A 38 -15.05 -10.66 4.03
CA GLY A 38 -14.64 -9.73 5.08
C GLY A 38 -13.46 -8.81 4.72
N ASP A 39 -13.11 -8.69 3.43
CA ASP A 39 -12.05 -7.79 2.98
C ASP A 39 -12.30 -6.34 3.43
N VAL A 40 -11.32 -5.77 4.12
CA VAL A 40 -11.34 -4.38 4.61
C VAL A 40 -11.04 -3.34 3.53
N TYR A 41 -10.99 -3.75 2.26
CA TYR A 41 -10.69 -2.88 1.13
C TYR A 41 -11.54 -1.61 1.10
N ARG A 42 -12.86 -1.72 1.41
CA ARG A 42 -13.76 -0.54 1.40
C ARG A 42 -13.30 0.52 2.40
N ALA A 43 -12.87 0.13 3.59
CA ALA A 43 -12.31 1.03 4.59
C ALA A 43 -10.97 1.61 4.13
N MET A 44 -10.07 0.76 3.63
CA MET A 44 -8.74 1.17 3.16
C MET A 44 -8.82 2.15 1.98
N ARG A 45 -9.75 1.94 1.05
CA ARG A 45 -9.97 2.82 -0.12
C ARG A 45 -10.32 4.26 0.26
N ILE A 46 -10.98 4.44 1.40
CA ILE A 46 -11.30 5.76 1.94
C ILE A 46 -10.18 6.25 2.84
N ALA A 47 -9.75 5.42 3.79
CA ALA A 47 -8.76 5.80 4.80
C ALA A 47 -7.41 6.21 4.21
N TYR A 48 -6.95 5.51 3.16
CA TYR A 48 -5.62 5.77 2.59
C TYR A 48 -5.51 7.18 1.96
N PRO A 49 -6.34 7.59 0.99
CA PRO A 49 -6.27 8.94 0.46
C PRO A 49 -6.61 10.00 1.51
N SER A 50 -7.54 9.72 2.44
CA SER A 50 -7.89 10.66 3.50
C SER A 50 -6.73 10.90 4.48
N ALA A 51 -5.92 9.89 4.76
CA ALA A 51 -4.72 10.03 5.59
C ALA A 51 -3.76 11.07 5.00
N PHE A 52 -3.47 10.98 3.71
CA PHE A 52 -2.62 11.94 3.02
C PHE A 52 -3.25 13.35 2.97
N LEU A 53 -4.56 13.42 2.74
CA LEU A 53 -5.27 14.70 2.73
C LEU A 53 -5.15 15.41 4.07
N LEU A 54 -5.37 14.69 5.18
CA LEU A 54 -5.22 15.24 6.53
C LEU A 54 -3.80 15.74 6.81
N MET A 55 -2.78 14.97 6.39
CA MET A 55 -1.37 15.38 6.51
C MET A 55 -1.08 16.65 5.69
N VAL A 56 -1.59 16.73 4.47
CA VAL A 56 -1.44 17.91 3.60
C VAL A 56 -2.15 19.13 4.19
N ILE A 57 -3.36 18.95 4.75
CA ILE A 57 -4.10 20.02 5.41
C ILE A 57 -3.32 20.53 6.64
N GLU A 58 -2.82 19.64 7.49
CA GLU A 58 -2.01 20.04 8.64
C GLU A 58 -0.76 20.82 8.20
N GLY A 59 -0.04 20.32 7.18
CA GLY A 59 1.11 21.01 6.63
C GLY A 59 0.78 22.37 5.99
N ALA A 60 -0.41 22.52 5.39
CA ALA A 60 -0.87 23.78 4.85
C ALA A 60 -1.18 24.81 5.95
N ILE A 61 -1.76 24.36 7.07
CA ILE A 61 -2.11 25.22 8.23
C ILE A 61 -0.85 25.62 9.01
N ARG A 62 0.06 24.69 9.25
CA ARG A 62 1.27 24.92 10.07
C ARG A 62 2.42 25.55 9.31
N GLY A 63 2.39 25.49 8.00
CA GLY A 63 3.54 25.75 7.12
C GLY A 63 4.44 24.51 6.99
N LEU A 64 5.13 24.39 5.85
CA LEU A 64 6.06 23.30 5.64
C LEU A 64 7.26 23.40 6.59
N PRO A 65 7.82 22.25 7.03
CA PRO A 65 8.98 22.25 7.90
C PRO A 65 10.24 22.75 7.15
N PRO A 66 11.36 22.99 7.87
CA PRO A 66 12.62 23.38 7.25
C PRO A 66 13.03 22.48 6.10
N ARG A 67 13.63 23.05 5.07
CA ARG A 67 14.01 22.37 3.82
C ARG A 67 14.70 20.99 4.02
N PRO A 68 15.63 20.81 4.96
CA PRO A 68 16.24 19.48 5.19
C PRO A 68 15.22 18.41 5.59
N ILE A 69 14.20 18.77 6.39
CA ILE A 69 13.13 17.85 6.82
C ILE A 69 12.22 17.50 5.65
N VAL A 70 11.89 18.47 4.81
CA VAL A 70 11.12 18.22 3.56
C VAL A 70 11.88 17.24 2.66
N ILE A 71 13.19 17.44 2.48
CA ILE A 71 14.03 16.55 1.68
C ILE A 71 14.09 15.15 2.28
N LEU A 72 14.26 15.02 3.60
CA LEU A 72 14.24 13.73 4.29
C LEU A 72 12.89 13.00 4.06
N GLY A 73 11.78 13.68 4.26
CA GLY A 73 10.44 13.11 4.04
C GLY A 73 10.22 12.67 2.59
N ALA A 74 10.64 13.52 1.62
CA ALA A 74 10.57 13.20 0.21
C ALA A 74 11.44 11.98 -0.16
N THR A 75 12.63 11.85 0.42
CA THR A 75 13.51 10.70 0.21
C THR A 75 12.90 9.42 0.77
N LEU A 76 12.33 9.47 1.97
CA LEU A 76 11.62 8.33 2.57
C LEU A 76 10.41 7.91 1.72
N PHE A 77 9.63 8.88 1.26
CA PHE A 77 8.48 8.62 0.37
C PHE A 77 8.93 7.98 -0.95
N ALA A 78 9.99 8.52 -1.58
CA ALA A 78 10.51 7.99 -2.83
C ALA A 78 11.04 6.55 -2.66
N ALA A 79 11.77 6.26 -1.58
CA ALA A 79 12.25 4.92 -1.28
C ALA A 79 11.07 3.93 -1.08
N ALA A 80 10.04 4.35 -0.35
CA ALA A 80 8.82 3.57 -0.17
C ALA A 80 8.09 3.32 -1.52
N LYS A 81 8.01 4.34 -2.38
CA LYS A 81 7.45 4.19 -3.74
C LYS A 81 8.25 3.21 -4.59
N LEU A 82 9.57 3.27 -4.55
CA LEU A 82 10.42 2.32 -5.27
C LEU A 82 10.19 0.89 -4.79
N LEU A 83 10.13 0.65 -3.48
CA LEU A 83 9.80 -0.66 -2.91
C LEU A 83 8.41 -1.12 -3.35
N LYS A 84 7.42 -0.23 -3.31
CA LYS A 84 6.05 -0.54 -3.74
C LYS A 84 5.99 -0.93 -5.20
N TRP A 85 6.61 -0.13 -6.08
CA TRP A 85 6.63 -0.45 -7.50
C TRP A 85 7.42 -1.73 -7.81
N TRP A 86 8.50 -2.01 -7.08
CA TRP A 86 9.19 -3.29 -7.19
C TRP A 86 8.25 -4.45 -6.81
N ALA A 87 7.50 -4.33 -5.71
CA ALA A 87 6.50 -5.33 -5.33
C ALA A 87 5.38 -5.49 -6.37
N ILE A 88 4.84 -4.37 -6.89
CA ILE A 88 3.80 -4.35 -7.92
C ILE A 88 4.27 -5.06 -9.21
N LEU A 89 5.47 -4.74 -9.66
CA LEU A 89 6.03 -5.32 -10.89
C LEU A 89 6.31 -6.82 -10.73
N THR A 90 6.78 -7.23 -9.54
CA THR A 90 7.06 -8.63 -9.23
C THR A 90 5.78 -9.47 -9.16
N LEU A 91 4.72 -8.97 -8.52
CA LEU A 91 3.42 -9.65 -8.50
C LEU A 91 2.71 -9.62 -9.87
N GLY A 92 2.99 -8.60 -10.68
CA GLY A 92 2.35 -8.47 -11.98
C GLY A 92 0.82 -8.47 -11.90
N PRO A 93 0.13 -9.35 -12.65
CA PRO A 93 -1.33 -9.45 -12.64
C PRO A 93 -1.94 -9.89 -11.30
N ALA A 94 -1.16 -10.52 -10.41
CA ALA A 94 -1.64 -10.92 -9.09
C ALA A 94 -1.76 -9.75 -8.11
N TRP A 95 -1.16 -8.59 -8.41
CA TRP A 95 -1.28 -7.41 -7.58
C TRP A 95 -2.63 -6.72 -7.75
N THR A 96 -3.41 -6.67 -6.69
CA THR A 96 -4.77 -6.11 -6.64
C THR A 96 -5.00 -5.32 -5.36
N PHE A 97 -5.98 -4.42 -5.35
CA PHE A 97 -6.40 -3.74 -4.12
C PHE A 97 -7.32 -4.60 -3.27
N ARG A 98 -8.09 -5.51 -3.88
CA ARG A 98 -8.92 -6.49 -3.16
C ARG A 98 -8.11 -7.75 -2.91
N VAL A 99 -8.47 -8.52 -1.89
CA VAL A 99 -7.94 -9.88 -1.72
C VAL A 99 -8.69 -10.81 -2.67
N ILE A 100 -8.09 -11.10 -3.81
CA ILE A 100 -8.62 -12.04 -4.79
C ILE A 100 -7.64 -13.20 -4.92
N THR A 101 -8.14 -14.41 -4.73
CA THR A 101 -7.36 -15.64 -4.90
C THR A 101 -7.87 -16.44 -6.08
N VAL A 102 -6.94 -16.93 -6.89
CA VAL A 102 -7.21 -17.88 -7.98
C VAL A 102 -6.72 -19.25 -7.52
N ARG A 103 -7.60 -20.25 -7.61
CA ARG A 103 -7.26 -21.62 -7.18
C ARG A 103 -6.03 -22.12 -7.94
N SER A 104 -5.10 -22.76 -7.22
CA SER A 104 -3.84 -23.30 -7.78
C SER A 104 -2.89 -22.27 -8.41
N ALA A 105 -3.06 -20.98 -8.10
CA ALA A 105 -2.09 -19.96 -8.51
C ALA A 105 -0.78 -20.15 -7.74
N THR A 106 0.34 -20.10 -8.46
CA THR A 106 1.68 -20.19 -7.84
C THR A 106 1.95 -18.94 -7.02
N LEU A 107 2.43 -19.12 -5.78
CA LEU A 107 2.87 -18.01 -4.94
C LEU A 107 4.13 -17.37 -5.52
N VAL A 108 4.15 -16.03 -5.54
CA VAL A 108 5.31 -15.28 -5.98
C VAL A 108 6.27 -15.12 -4.80
N THR A 109 7.47 -15.69 -4.92
CA THR A 109 8.52 -15.67 -3.90
C THR A 109 9.77 -14.87 -4.32
N GLY A 110 9.80 -14.33 -5.53
CA GLY A 110 10.94 -13.58 -6.07
C GLY A 110 10.90 -12.09 -5.73
N GLY A 111 11.93 -11.36 -6.16
CA GLY A 111 12.02 -9.92 -5.95
C GLY A 111 11.97 -9.53 -4.46
N PRO A 112 11.19 -8.51 -4.07
CA PRO A 112 11.10 -8.10 -2.67
C PRO A 112 10.41 -9.15 -1.77
N TYR A 113 9.65 -10.08 -2.36
CA TYR A 113 8.99 -11.19 -1.64
C TYR A 113 9.98 -12.27 -1.15
N ALA A 114 11.21 -12.27 -1.67
CA ALA A 114 12.29 -13.11 -1.13
C ALA A 114 12.81 -12.62 0.23
N PHE A 115 12.60 -11.33 0.55
CA PHE A 115 13.09 -10.71 1.77
C PHE A 115 11.98 -10.40 2.78
N PHE A 116 10.79 -10.08 2.28
CA PHE A 116 9.64 -9.65 3.08
C PHE A 116 8.38 -10.40 2.65
N ARG A 117 7.58 -10.87 3.62
CA ARG A 117 6.28 -11.50 3.30
C ARG A 117 5.29 -10.52 2.68
N HIS A 118 5.30 -9.27 3.13
CA HIS A 118 4.35 -8.23 2.72
C HIS A 118 5.04 -6.91 2.37
N PRO A 119 5.92 -6.88 1.34
CA PRO A 119 6.70 -5.68 0.99
C PRO A 119 5.82 -4.49 0.59
N ASN A 120 4.66 -4.74 -0.02
CA ASN A 120 3.70 -3.71 -0.37
C ASN A 120 3.17 -2.96 0.86
N TYR A 121 2.92 -3.64 1.98
CA TYR A 121 2.43 -2.99 3.20
C TYR A 121 3.53 -2.22 3.94
N ILE A 122 4.76 -2.70 3.89
CA ILE A 122 5.94 -1.94 4.37
C ILE A 122 6.06 -0.64 3.59
N ALA A 123 5.94 -0.70 2.27
CA ALA A 123 5.97 0.47 1.42
C ALA A 123 4.83 1.46 1.73
N VAL A 124 3.60 0.98 1.94
CA VAL A 124 2.45 1.81 2.31
C VAL A 124 2.70 2.58 3.61
N VAL A 125 3.23 1.91 4.64
CA VAL A 125 3.61 2.58 5.90
C VAL A 125 4.72 3.60 5.65
N GLY A 126 5.73 3.25 4.85
CA GLY A 126 6.80 4.17 4.46
C GLY A 126 6.30 5.41 3.72
N GLU A 127 5.30 5.28 2.84
CA GLU A 127 4.66 6.42 2.16
C GLU A 127 3.94 7.35 3.15
N LEU A 128 3.22 6.79 4.12
CA LEU A 128 2.55 7.57 5.16
C LEU A 128 3.57 8.32 6.03
N VAL A 129 4.60 7.65 6.51
CA VAL A 129 5.67 8.27 7.31
C VAL A 129 6.42 9.34 6.50
N GLY A 130 6.82 9.02 5.27
CA GLY A 130 7.51 9.96 4.38
C GLY A 130 6.69 11.22 4.14
N THR A 131 5.39 11.08 3.89
CA THR A 131 4.48 12.22 3.70
C THR A 131 4.31 13.02 4.99
N ALA A 132 4.15 12.35 6.14
CA ALA A 132 4.03 13.02 7.44
C ALA A 132 5.26 13.92 7.72
N VAL A 133 6.46 13.39 7.50
CA VAL A 133 7.71 14.12 7.66
C VAL A 133 7.82 15.26 6.64
N MET A 134 7.54 14.99 5.36
CA MET A 134 7.62 15.97 4.28
C MET A 134 6.65 17.14 4.47
N ALA A 135 5.43 16.87 4.94
CA ALA A 135 4.41 17.87 5.19
C ALA A 135 4.53 18.56 6.57
N GLY A 136 5.32 18.01 7.50
CA GLY A 136 5.35 18.47 8.89
C GLY A 136 4.06 18.14 9.64
N ALA A 137 3.41 17.04 9.29
CA ALA A 137 2.15 16.60 9.87
C ALA A 137 2.39 15.78 11.15
N TRP A 138 2.75 16.47 12.22
CA TRP A 138 3.18 15.85 13.48
C TRP A 138 2.03 15.27 14.32
N ILE A 139 0.78 15.61 13.99
CA ILE A 139 -0.44 15.08 14.65
C ILE A 139 -1.14 14.09 13.68
N ALA A 140 -1.55 14.56 12.51
CA ALA A 140 -2.24 13.72 11.53
C ALA A 140 -1.36 12.56 11.05
N GLY A 141 -0.06 12.77 10.90
CA GLY A 141 0.89 11.76 10.47
C GLY A 141 0.89 10.51 11.35
N PRO A 142 1.25 10.62 12.63
CA PRO A 142 1.24 9.47 13.56
C PRO A 142 -0.14 8.83 13.70
N LEU A 143 -1.21 9.62 13.84
CA LEU A 143 -2.57 9.11 14.00
C LEU A 143 -3.03 8.33 12.75
N ALA A 144 -2.83 8.88 11.57
CA ALA A 144 -3.20 8.23 10.32
C ALA A 144 -2.35 6.98 10.07
N THR A 145 -1.05 7.03 10.35
CA THR A 145 -0.13 5.88 10.17
C THR A 145 -0.52 4.74 11.10
N LEU A 146 -0.76 5.01 12.39
CA LEU A 146 -1.18 4.00 13.36
C LEU A 146 -2.57 3.43 13.00
N GLY A 147 -3.54 4.31 12.70
CA GLY A 147 -4.88 3.87 12.28
C GLY A 147 -4.84 3.00 11.03
N PHE A 148 -4.04 3.38 10.03
CA PHE A 148 -3.90 2.59 8.82
C PHE A 148 -3.13 1.28 9.04
N ALA A 149 -2.15 1.25 9.95
CA ALA A 149 -1.44 0.03 10.33
C ALA A 149 -2.38 -1.02 10.95
N LEU A 150 -3.41 -0.61 11.68
CA LEU A 150 -4.45 -1.52 12.18
C LEU A 150 -5.25 -2.16 11.04
N LEU A 151 -5.62 -1.38 10.01
CA LEU A 151 -6.27 -1.90 8.81
C LEU A 151 -5.35 -2.87 8.04
N ILE A 152 -4.06 -2.55 7.94
CA ILE A 152 -3.06 -3.44 7.32
C ILE A 152 -3.00 -4.77 8.09
N ARG A 153 -2.96 -4.77 9.42
CA ARG A 153 -2.94 -6.01 10.21
C ARG A 153 -4.17 -6.88 9.92
N GLN A 154 -5.36 -6.29 9.89
CA GLN A 154 -6.59 -7.00 9.52
C GLN A 154 -6.51 -7.54 8.10
N ARG A 155 -6.02 -6.73 7.18
CA ARG A 155 -5.83 -7.10 5.77
C ARG A 155 -4.89 -8.29 5.60
N ILE A 156 -3.73 -8.28 6.27
CA ILE A 156 -2.76 -9.38 6.24
C ILE A 156 -3.42 -10.67 6.72
N ALA A 157 -4.15 -10.64 7.83
CA ALA A 157 -4.82 -11.82 8.36
C ALA A 157 -5.90 -12.39 7.41
N ILE A 158 -6.58 -11.54 6.64
CA ILE A 158 -7.56 -11.96 5.62
C ILE A 158 -6.84 -12.57 4.42
N GLU A 159 -5.78 -11.92 3.94
CA GLU A 159 -4.97 -12.37 2.81
C GLU A 159 -4.33 -13.74 3.09
N GLU A 160 -3.71 -13.92 4.25
CA GLU A 160 -3.09 -15.19 4.65
C GLU A 160 -4.13 -16.31 4.70
N ARG A 161 -5.29 -16.11 5.35
CA ARG A 161 -6.38 -17.11 5.37
C ARG A 161 -6.93 -17.43 3.98
N ALA A 162 -7.06 -16.43 3.12
CA ALA A 162 -7.54 -16.64 1.76
C ALA A 162 -6.54 -17.45 0.92
N LEU A 163 -5.24 -17.21 1.08
CA LEU A 163 -4.18 -17.97 0.42
C LEU A 163 -4.13 -19.43 0.93
N GLU A 164 -4.25 -19.66 2.22
CA GLU A 164 -4.34 -20.99 2.84
C GLU A 164 -5.52 -21.79 2.26
N THR A 165 -6.68 -21.17 2.15
CA THR A 165 -7.88 -21.82 1.61
C THR A 165 -7.76 -22.11 0.11
N ALA A 166 -7.15 -21.21 -0.66
CA ALA A 166 -7.01 -21.36 -2.10
C ALA A 166 -5.92 -22.36 -2.51
N ASN A 167 -4.88 -22.52 -1.68
CA ASN A 167 -3.74 -23.40 -1.96
C ASN A 167 -3.21 -24.08 -0.68
N PRO A 168 -3.92 -25.12 -0.16
CA PRO A 168 -3.53 -25.82 1.07
C PRO A 168 -2.12 -26.45 1.02
N GLN A 169 -1.61 -26.75 -0.18
CA GLN A 169 -0.28 -27.35 -0.34
C GLN A 169 0.88 -26.35 -0.21
N SER A 170 0.60 -25.03 -0.27
CA SER A 170 1.64 -24.00 -0.12
C SER A 170 2.13 -23.82 1.32
N LEU A 171 1.48 -24.47 2.28
CA LEU A 171 1.84 -24.44 3.71
C LEU A 171 2.84 -25.52 4.11
N ILE A 172 3.16 -26.47 3.23
CA ILE A 172 4.19 -27.47 3.51
C ILE A 172 5.53 -26.75 3.31
N PRO A 173 6.35 -26.59 4.37
CA PRO A 173 7.71 -26.08 4.20
C PRO A 173 8.42 -27.01 3.22
N ASN A 174 9.02 -26.45 2.18
CA ASN A 174 9.86 -27.23 1.28
C ASN A 174 10.98 -27.86 2.14
N PRO A 175 11.21 -29.18 2.06
CA PRO A 175 12.21 -29.86 2.87
C PRO A 175 13.61 -29.33 2.65
#